data_ac7d2ffd8a5e1f625ffdfbb6b0326d0b
#
_entry.id   ac7d2ffd8a5e1f625ffdfbb6b0326d0b
#
_cell.length_a   1.000
_cell.length_b   1.000
_cell.length_c   1.000
_cell.angle_alpha   90.00
_cell.angle_beta   90.00
_cell.angle_gamma   90.00
#
_symmetry.space_group_name_H-M   'P 1'
#
loop_
_entity.id
_entity.type
_entity.pdbx_description
1 polymer ?
#
loop_
_entity_poly.entity_id
_entity_poly.type
_entity_poly.pdbx_seq_one_letter_code
_entity_poly.pdbx_strand_id
1 'polypeptide(L)'
;MPRTVKQILDSADELAARFETHDPDAQEIKDAAALRAVRRAFQQRADAEGQLADAVSVARAEGHSWAAIGAMVGTSGEAARQRYSRPVPKL
;
A
#
# COMPACT_ATOMS: atom_id res chain seq x y z
N MET A 1 18.26 -10.11 11.88
CA MET A 1 16.94 -9.57 12.18
C MET A 1 16.26 -9.14 10.89
N PRO A 2 14.96 -9.41 10.74
CA PRO A 2 14.27 -8.93 9.56
C PRO A 2 14.25 -7.40 9.56
N ARG A 3 14.49 -6.82 8.41
CA ARG A 3 14.45 -5.36 8.24
C ARG A 3 13.01 -4.88 8.26
N THR A 4 12.76 -3.74 8.90
CA THR A 4 11.46 -3.09 8.84
C THR A 4 11.23 -2.53 7.44
N VAL A 5 9.97 -2.27 7.09
CA VAL A 5 9.61 -1.64 5.81
C VAL A 5 10.32 -0.30 5.67
N LYS A 6 10.40 0.49 6.75
CA LYS A 6 11.11 1.77 6.74
C LYS A 6 12.60 1.60 6.41
N GLN A 7 13.27 0.62 7.01
CA GLN A 7 14.68 0.35 6.73
C GLN A 7 14.90 -0.06 5.28
N ILE A 8 13.99 -0.85 4.73
CA ILE A 8 14.05 -1.25 3.32
C ILE A 8 13.90 -0.03 2.40
N LEU A 9 12.93 0.86 2.69
CA LEU A 9 12.71 2.08 1.92
C LEU A 9 13.90 3.04 2.03
N ASP A 10 14.46 3.21 3.23
CA ASP A 10 15.63 4.07 3.43
C ASP A 10 16.83 3.53 2.65
N SER A 11 17.03 2.21 2.65
CA SER A 11 18.11 1.58 1.87
C SER A 11 17.92 1.79 0.37
N ALA A 12 16.68 1.73 -0.13
CA ALA A 12 16.39 1.99 -1.54
C ALA A 12 16.67 3.45 -1.91
N ASP A 13 16.35 4.40 -1.03
CA ASP A 13 16.63 5.82 -1.25
C ASP A 13 18.14 6.11 -1.24
N GLU A 14 18.90 5.49 -0.34
CA GLU A 14 20.35 5.60 -0.31
C GLU A 14 20.98 5.05 -1.58
N LEU A 15 20.49 3.92 -2.07
CA LEU A 15 20.97 3.31 -3.29
C LEU A 15 20.71 4.23 -4.49
N ALA A 16 19.52 4.81 -4.57
CA ALA A 16 19.17 5.76 -5.61
C ALA A 16 20.06 7.01 -5.56
N ALA A 17 20.33 7.54 -4.36
CA ALA A 17 21.20 8.70 -4.17
C ALA A 17 22.64 8.41 -4.62
N ARG A 18 23.16 7.22 -4.36
CA ARG A 18 24.48 6.81 -4.83
C ARG A 18 24.55 6.81 -6.34
N PHE A 19 23.51 6.36 -7.02
CA PHE A 19 23.46 6.35 -8.48
C PHE A 19 23.41 7.76 -9.05
N GLU A 20 22.84 8.70 -8.35
CA GLU A 20 22.80 10.11 -8.78
C GLU A 20 24.16 10.80 -8.70
N THR A 21 25.05 10.36 -7.80
CA THR A 21 26.39 10.96 -7.63
C THR A 21 27.47 10.28 -8.46
N HIS A 22 27.18 9.14 -9.03
CA HIS A 22 28.06 8.40 -9.93
C HIS A 22 27.67 8.62 -11.37
N ASP A 23 28.62 8.32 -12.27
CA ASP A 23 28.34 8.19 -13.69
C ASP A 23 27.92 6.73 -13.93
N PRO A 24 26.63 6.38 -13.68
CA PRO A 24 26.20 4.99 -13.63
C PRO A 24 26.15 4.40 -15.04
N ASP A 25 26.43 3.09 -15.14
CA ASP A 25 26.21 2.38 -16.39
C ASP A 25 24.70 2.16 -16.63
N ALA A 26 24.35 1.67 -17.82
CA ALA A 26 22.95 1.49 -18.20
C ALA A 26 22.21 0.51 -17.28
N GLN A 27 22.91 -0.49 -16.73
CA GLN A 27 22.30 -1.49 -15.83
C GLN A 27 21.97 -0.86 -14.48
N GLU A 28 22.86 -0.03 -13.94
CA GLU A 28 22.61 0.68 -12.66
C GLU A 28 21.42 1.62 -12.77
N ILE A 29 21.29 2.33 -13.89
CA ILE A 29 20.14 3.22 -14.15
C ILE A 29 18.85 2.41 -14.19
N LYS A 30 18.84 1.25 -14.86
CA LYS A 30 17.67 0.37 -14.92
C LYS A 30 17.29 -0.15 -13.54
N ASP A 31 18.27 -0.58 -12.74
CA ASP A 31 18.02 -1.10 -11.40
C ASP A 31 17.43 -0.04 -10.48
N ALA A 32 17.94 1.18 -10.52
CA ALA A 32 17.39 2.28 -9.73
C ALA A 32 15.97 2.63 -10.17
N ALA A 33 15.70 2.63 -11.47
CA ALA A 33 14.37 2.90 -12.00
C ALA A 33 13.38 1.80 -11.58
N ALA A 34 13.80 0.54 -11.61
CA ALA A 34 12.97 -0.58 -11.21
C ALA A 34 12.60 -0.49 -9.73
N LEU A 35 13.56 -0.16 -8.86
CA LEU A 35 13.30 -0.02 -7.43
C LEU A 35 12.34 1.14 -7.14
N ARG A 36 12.49 2.27 -7.83
CA ARG A 36 11.54 3.38 -7.70
C ARG A 36 10.14 3.00 -8.16
N ALA A 37 10.02 2.19 -9.19
CA ALA A 37 8.72 1.69 -9.65
C ALA A 37 8.05 0.80 -8.59
N VAL A 38 8.80 -0.06 -7.93
CA VAL A 38 8.29 -0.89 -6.83
C VAL A 38 7.77 -0.01 -5.69
N ARG A 39 8.55 0.99 -5.30
CA ARG A 39 8.14 1.92 -4.24
C ARG A 39 6.85 2.65 -4.60
N ARG A 40 6.75 3.14 -5.83
CA ARG A 40 5.55 3.83 -6.32
C ARG A 40 4.33 2.94 -6.29
N ALA A 41 4.47 1.70 -6.77
CA ALA A 41 3.36 0.74 -6.78
C ALA A 41 2.91 0.40 -5.36
N PHE A 42 3.83 0.25 -4.43
CA PHE A 42 3.53 0.02 -3.02
C PHE A 42 2.72 1.18 -2.42
N GLN A 43 3.14 2.42 -2.69
CA GLN A 43 2.42 3.60 -2.21
C GLN A 43 1.02 3.70 -2.81
N GLN A 44 0.88 3.43 -4.10
CA GLN A 44 -0.42 3.42 -4.77
C GLN A 44 -1.35 2.37 -4.17
N ARG A 45 -0.82 1.21 -3.85
CA ARG A 45 -1.59 0.15 -3.20
C ARG A 45 -2.07 0.57 -1.82
N ALA A 46 -1.20 1.18 -1.02
CA ALA A 46 -1.56 1.67 0.31
C ALA A 46 -2.65 2.73 0.23
N ASP A 47 -2.53 3.67 -0.71
CA ASP A 47 -3.53 4.71 -0.92
C ASP A 47 -4.88 4.11 -1.33
N ALA A 48 -4.87 3.13 -2.23
CA ALA A 48 -6.09 2.46 -2.67
C ALA A 48 -6.76 1.70 -1.52
N GLU A 49 -5.99 1.05 -0.65
CA GLU A 49 -6.53 0.38 0.53
C GLU A 49 -7.19 1.37 1.49
N GLY A 50 -6.58 2.55 1.70
CA GLY A 50 -7.16 3.62 2.50
C GLY A 50 -8.47 4.12 1.91
N GLN A 51 -8.51 4.36 0.61
CA GLN A 51 -9.73 4.78 -0.09
C GLN A 51 -10.83 3.73 0.02
N LEU A 52 -10.48 2.46 -0.07
CA LEU A 52 -11.44 1.36 0.06
C LEU A 52 -12.03 1.32 1.46
N ALA A 53 -11.22 1.44 2.49
CA ALA A 53 -11.69 1.47 3.87
C ALA A 53 -12.64 2.65 4.13
N ASP A 54 -12.31 3.82 3.60
CA ASP A 54 -13.17 5.01 3.69
C ASP A 54 -14.50 4.79 2.99
N ALA A 55 -14.48 4.21 1.80
CA ALA A 55 -15.71 3.92 1.04
C ALA A 55 -16.60 2.92 1.78
N VAL A 56 -16.01 1.91 2.40
CA VAL A 56 -16.76 0.95 3.22
C VAL A 56 -17.41 1.66 4.42
N SER A 57 -16.70 2.56 5.09
CA SER A 57 -17.25 3.34 6.20
C SER A 57 -18.45 4.17 5.77
N VAL A 58 -18.37 4.82 4.63
CA VAL A 58 -19.49 5.60 4.07
C VAL A 58 -20.68 4.68 3.75
N ALA A 59 -20.43 3.54 3.11
CA ALA A 59 -21.48 2.58 2.79
C ALA A 59 -22.19 2.08 4.03
N ARG A 60 -21.45 1.78 5.10
CA ARG A 60 -22.05 1.37 6.37
C ARG A 60 -22.89 2.49 7.00
N ALA A 61 -22.39 3.72 6.96
CA ALA A 61 -23.13 4.88 7.47
C ALA A 61 -24.44 5.10 6.72
N GLU A 62 -24.47 4.77 5.44
CA GLU A 62 -25.67 4.84 4.60
C GLU A 62 -26.61 3.65 4.79
N GLY A 63 -26.25 2.66 5.59
CA GLY A 63 -27.09 1.53 5.92
C GLY A 63 -26.92 0.28 5.06
N HIS A 64 -25.90 0.23 4.22
CA HIS A 64 -25.61 -0.96 3.43
C HIS A 64 -25.13 -2.12 4.31
N SER A 65 -25.59 -3.33 4.00
CA SER A 65 -25.23 -4.51 4.79
C SER A 65 -23.80 -4.96 4.49
N TRP A 66 -23.22 -5.70 5.43
CA TRP A 66 -21.91 -6.32 5.20
C TRP A 66 -21.97 -7.33 4.05
N ALA A 67 -23.11 -8.01 3.85
CA ALA A 67 -23.26 -8.92 2.71
C ALA A 67 -23.14 -8.17 1.38
N ALA A 68 -23.78 -7.00 1.27
CA ALA A 68 -23.69 -6.17 0.07
C ALA A 68 -22.27 -5.64 -0.16
N ILE A 69 -21.61 -5.18 0.90
CA ILE A 69 -20.23 -4.69 0.84
C ILE A 69 -19.28 -5.82 0.46
N GLY A 70 -19.45 -6.99 1.10
CA GLY A 70 -18.64 -8.17 0.79
C GLY A 70 -18.74 -8.57 -0.67
N ALA A 71 -19.96 -8.53 -1.24
CA ALA A 71 -20.15 -8.84 -2.66
C ALA A 71 -19.36 -7.90 -3.57
N MET A 72 -19.22 -6.62 -3.19
CA MET A 72 -18.48 -5.65 -4.00
C MET A 72 -16.96 -5.90 -3.96
N VAL A 73 -16.44 -6.43 -2.87
CA VAL A 73 -15.00 -6.68 -2.73
C VAL A 73 -14.62 -8.15 -2.92
N GLY A 74 -15.57 -8.98 -3.35
CA GLY A 74 -15.32 -10.38 -3.69
C GLY A 74 -15.18 -11.32 -2.50
N THR A 75 -15.84 -11.00 -1.37
CA THR A 75 -15.76 -11.82 -0.17
C THR A 75 -17.14 -11.96 0.49
N SER A 76 -17.23 -12.78 1.55
CA SER A 76 -18.46 -12.89 2.33
C SER A 76 -18.69 -11.64 3.18
N GLY A 77 -19.93 -11.42 3.61
CA GLY A 77 -20.25 -10.33 4.52
C GLY A 77 -19.50 -10.43 5.84
N GLU A 78 -19.35 -11.63 6.38
CA GLU A 78 -18.62 -11.85 7.63
C GLU A 78 -17.14 -11.51 7.48
N ALA A 79 -16.51 -11.91 6.36
CA ALA A 79 -15.11 -11.56 6.10
C ALA A 79 -14.94 -10.04 5.96
N ALA A 80 -15.86 -9.38 5.27
CA ALA A 80 -15.85 -7.92 5.14
C ALA A 80 -16.00 -7.24 6.50
N ARG A 81 -16.92 -7.72 7.33
CA ARG A 81 -17.10 -7.20 8.70
C ARG A 81 -15.83 -7.33 9.51
N GLN A 82 -15.19 -8.48 9.48
CA GLN A 82 -13.94 -8.69 10.23
C GLN A 82 -12.83 -7.76 9.76
N ARG A 83 -12.74 -7.53 8.47
CA ARG A 83 -11.67 -6.72 7.90
C ARG A 83 -11.86 -5.22 8.11
N TYR A 84 -13.09 -4.72 7.99
CA TYR A 84 -13.37 -3.28 7.94
C TYR A 84 -14.09 -2.71 9.16
N SER A 85 -14.53 -3.54 10.12
CA SER A 85 -15.22 -3.05 11.30
C SER A 85 -14.29 -2.60 12.42
N ARG A 86 -13.01 -2.93 12.34
CA ARG A 86 -12.04 -2.53 13.36
C ARG A 86 -11.69 -1.07 13.21
N PRO A 87 -11.73 -0.27 14.28
CA PRO A 87 -11.25 1.11 14.20
C PRO A 87 -9.76 1.11 13.87
N VAL A 88 -9.36 2.03 12.97
CA VAL A 88 -7.96 2.24 12.65
C VAL A 88 -7.27 2.81 13.89
N PRO A 89 -6.16 2.21 14.37
CA PRO A 89 -5.45 2.79 15.51
C PRO A 89 -5.00 4.20 15.19
N LYS A 90 -5.31 5.13 16.07
CA LYS A 90 -4.79 6.49 15.97
C LYS A 90 -3.36 6.48 16.50
N LEU A 91 -2.45 6.91 15.66
CA LEU A 91 -1.06 7.10 16.04
C LEU A 91 -0.85 8.43 16.75
#